data_28c2c8c7331ed8fac32652b345659cc2
#
_entry.id   28c2c8c7331ed8fac32652b345659cc2
#
_cell.length_a   1.000
_cell.length_b   1.000
_cell.length_c   1.000
_cell.angle_alpha   90.00
_cell.angle_beta   90.00
_cell.angle_gamma   90.00
#
_symmetry.space_group_name_H-M   'P 1'
#
loop_
_entity.id
_entity.type
_entity.pdbx_description
1 polymer ?
#
loop_
_entity_poly.entity_id
_entity_poly.type
_entity_poly.pdbx_seq_one_letter_code
_entity_poly.pdbx_strand_id
1 'polypeptide(L)'
;MADERNWTSFNAGKMFYHIDRWKSIVPGRPCPPPALITVDPSNTCNLACEWCNAWKVRKNMRLLSRQALINAADFFASWKSSDKKYGVGAVCIAGGGEPLTNPHVGEFIERLHADNIKSATVSNGLLLDRFFEPLLHNEYVALSVDAGTSKTFNKYKGLPQDSKAFDKIIGNIEQLCRLSRSRNCRLNADSPQTASTTVC
;
A
#
# COMPACT_ATOMS: atom_id res chain seq x y z
N MET A 1 19.30 7.23 -22.62
CA MET A 1 18.71 7.28 -21.28
C MET A 1 17.20 7.24 -21.48
N ALA A 2 16.53 6.17 -21.07
CA ALA A 2 15.07 6.08 -21.16
C ALA A 2 14.46 7.06 -20.16
N ASP A 3 13.51 7.85 -20.61
CA ASP A 3 12.81 8.86 -19.80
C ASP A 3 12.05 8.17 -18.67
N GLU A 4 12.49 8.36 -17.44
CA GLU A 4 11.88 7.78 -16.23
C GLU A 4 10.42 8.21 -16.01
N ARG A 5 9.94 9.22 -16.73
CA ARG A 5 8.59 9.81 -16.59
C ARG A 5 7.46 9.00 -17.23
N ASN A 6 7.77 7.95 -17.99
CA ASN A 6 6.76 7.17 -18.73
C ASN A 6 6.49 5.75 -18.17
N TRP A 7 6.92 5.47 -16.94
CA TRP A 7 6.68 4.18 -16.32
C TRP A 7 5.28 4.11 -15.69
N THR A 8 4.32 3.57 -16.43
CA THR A 8 2.98 3.28 -15.88
C THR A 8 2.95 1.88 -15.27
N SER A 9 1.95 1.63 -14.39
CA SER A 9 1.75 0.32 -13.74
C SER A 9 1.58 -0.84 -14.72
N PHE A 10 1.20 -0.54 -15.96
CA PHE A 10 0.97 -1.49 -17.03
C PHE A 10 2.16 -1.63 -17.99
N ASN A 11 3.26 -0.95 -17.73
CA ASN A 11 4.41 -1.00 -18.63
C ASN A 11 5.21 -2.30 -18.41
N ALA A 12 5.27 -3.14 -19.43
CA ALA A 12 6.06 -4.39 -19.43
C ALA A 12 7.55 -4.16 -19.17
N GLY A 13 8.04 -2.95 -19.34
CA GLY A 13 9.41 -2.54 -19.03
C GLY A 13 9.81 -2.64 -17.55
N LYS A 14 8.89 -2.83 -16.60
CA LYS A 14 9.22 -3.03 -15.18
C LYS A 14 10.20 -4.18 -14.96
N MET A 15 10.09 -5.26 -15.74
CA MET A 15 11.04 -6.37 -15.66
C MET A 15 12.46 -5.93 -16.00
N PHE A 16 12.64 -5.07 -17.01
CA PHE A 16 13.96 -4.59 -17.42
C PHE A 16 14.61 -3.69 -16.37
N TYR A 17 13.83 -2.94 -15.62
CA TYR A 17 14.33 -2.12 -14.50
C TYR A 17 15.02 -2.98 -13.41
N HIS A 18 14.56 -4.22 -13.23
CA HIS A 18 15.12 -5.17 -12.26
C HIS A 18 16.01 -6.24 -12.88
N ILE A 19 16.42 -6.09 -14.15
CA ILE A 19 17.18 -7.14 -14.88
C ILE A 19 18.49 -7.51 -14.19
N ASP A 20 19.20 -6.54 -13.61
CA ASP A 20 20.45 -6.78 -12.91
C ASP A 20 20.24 -7.56 -11.60
N ARG A 21 19.13 -7.30 -10.90
CA ARG A 21 18.74 -8.08 -9.72
C ARG A 21 18.43 -9.52 -10.12
N TRP A 22 17.79 -9.74 -11.26
CA TRP A 22 17.50 -11.07 -11.78
C TRP A 22 18.79 -11.81 -12.20
N LYS A 23 19.71 -11.12 -12.88
CA LYS A 23 21.01 -11.68 -13.25
C LYS A 23 21.88 -12.04 -12.03
N SER A 24 21.61 -11.46 -10.87
CA SER A 24 22.32 -11.79 -9.64
C SER A 24 21.83 -13.08 -8.96
N ILE A 25 20.74 -13.69 -9.46
CA ILE A 25 20.24 -14.98 -8.97
C ILE A 25 21.11 -16.09 -9.59
N VAL A 26 21.97 -16.67 -8.77
CA VAL A 26 22.92 -17.72 -9.16
C VAL A 26 22.62 -18.99 -8.39
N PRO A 27 22.53 -20.16 -9.04
CA PRO A 27 22.36 -21.44 -8.36
C PRO A 27 23.42 -21.65 -7.26
N GLY A 28 22.97 -22.12 -6.09
CA GLY A 28 23.86 -22.37 -4.95
C GLY A 28 24.26 -21.13 -4.14
N ARG A 29 23.78 -19.93 -4.49
CA ARG A 29 23.96 -18.72 -3.68
C ARG A 29 22.64 -18.22 -3.12
N PRO A 30 22.65 -17.52 -1.96
CA PRO A 30 21.43 -16.87 -1.45
C PRO A 30 20.84 -15.92 -2.48
N CYS A 31 19.52 -16.01 -2.71
CA CYS A 31 18.81 -15.07 -3.57
C CYS A 31 18.87 -13.65 -2.99
N PRO A 32 18.99 -12.62 -3.84
CA PRO A 32 18.85 -11.24 -3.38
C PRO A 32 17.43 -11.00 -2.83
N PRO A 33 17.23 -10.05 -1.91
CA PRO A 33 15.91 -9.66 -1.44
C PRO A 33 14.97 -9.32 -2.60
N PRO A 34 13.67 -9.56 -2.50
CA PRO A 34 12.70 -9.18 -3.53
C PRO A 34 12.62 -7.66 -3.68
N ALA A 35 12.28 -7.18 -4.89
CA ALA A 35 12.04 -5.76 -5.13
C ALA A 35 10.75 -5.28 -4.46
N LEU A 36 9.74 -6.15 -4.41
CA LEU A 36 8.42 -5.89 -3.83
C LEU A 36 8.00 -7.06 -2.94
N ILE A 37 7.52 -6.75 -1.74
CA ILE A 37 6.88 -7.69 -0.82
C ILE A 37 5.41 -7.29 -0.66
N THR A 38 4.50 -8.26 -0.63
CA THR A 38 3.12 -8.01 -0.20
C THR A 38 2.95 -8.52 1.22
N VAL A 39 2.40 -7.66 2.08
CA VAL A 39 2.05 -8.00 3.47
C VAL A 39 0.55 -7.92 3.63
N ASP A 40 -0.05 -8.98 4.14
CA ASP A 40 -1.46 -9.05 4.54
C ASP A 40 -1.57 -8.91 6.06
N PRO A 41 -1.81 -7.70 6.60
CA PRO A 41 -1.84 -7.48 8.03
C PRO A 41 -3.14 -7.95 8.69
N SER A 42 -4.17 -8.24 7.89
CA SER A 42 -5.51 -8.55 8.37
C SER A 42 -6.29 -9.43 7.41
N ASN A 43 -6.75 -10.57 7.86
CA ASN A 43 -7.78 -11.32 7.14
C ASN A 43 -9.21 -10.98 7.59
N THR A 44 -9.38 -9.93 8.41
CA THR A 44 -10.66 -9.33 8.78
C THR A 44 -11.02 -8.24 7.77
N CYS A 45 -12.29 -8.12 7.40
CA CYS A 45 -12.78 -7.06 6.52
C CYS A 45 -14.12 -6.53 7.04
N ASN A 46 -14.29 -5.22 6.93
CA ASN A 46 -15.51 -4.50 7.31
C ASN A 46 -16.55 -4.41 6.17
N LEU A 47 -16.31 -5.11 5.04
CA LEU A 47 -17.22 -5.25 3.91
C LEU A 47 -17.43 -6.72 3.55
N ALA A 48 -18.54 -7.00 2.84
CA ALA A 48 -18.91 -8.32 2.35
C ALA A 48 -19.15 -8.30 0.82
N CYS A 49 -18.13 -7.87 0.07
CA CYS A 49 -18.25 -7.69 -1.38
C CYS A 49 -18.66 -8.97 -2.09
N GLU A 50 -19.62 -8.85 -3.01
CA GLU A 50 -20.25 -9.98 -3.74
C GLU A 50 -19.23 -10.83 -4.53
N TRP A 51 -18.22 -10.19 -5.14
CA TRP A 51 -17.17 -10.86 -5.93
C TRP A 51 -15.91 -11.20 -5.15
N CYS A 52 -15.87 -10.95 -3.84
CA CYS A 52 -14.67 -11.20 -3.05
C CYS A 52 -14.43 -12.71 -2.90
N ASN A 53 -13.33 -13.21 -3.46
CA ASN A 53 -12.94 -14.60 -3.28
C ASN A 53 -12.25 -14.89 -1.94
N ALA A 54 -11.74 -13.85 -1.28
CA ALA A 54 -11.00 -13.98 -0.03
C ALA A 54 -11.88 -14.35 1.18
N TRP A 55 -13.20 -14.17 1.10
CA TRP A 55 -14.11 -14.53 2.20
C TRP A 55 -14.04 -16.03 2.56
N LYS A 56 -13.65 -16.88 1.60
CA LYS A 56 -13.46 -18.32 1.83
C LYS A 56 -12.29 -18.60 2.79
N VAL A 57 -11.27 -17.76 2.78
CA VAL A 57 -10.06 -17.91 3.63
C VAL A 57 -10.16 -17.12 4.94
N ARG A 58 -11.14 -16.21 5.06
CA ARG A 58 -11.38 -15.38 6.25
C ARG A 58 -12.07 -16.12 7.42
N LYS A 59 -12.09 -17.46 7.41
CA LYS A 59 -12.75 -18.28 8.46
C LYS A 59 -12.21 -18.00 9.88
N ASN A 60 -10.94 -17.62 9.97
CA ASN A 60 -10.30 -17.27 11.22
C ASN A 60 -9.91 -15.78 11.17
N MET A 61 -10.82 -14.90 11.55
CA MET A 61 -10.59 -13.46 11.60
C MET A 61 -9.37 -13.12 12.49
N ARG A 62 -8.20 -13.01 11.89
CA ARG A 62 -6.93 -12.76 12.58
C ARG A 62 -6.29 -11.49 12.06
N LEU A 63 -5.63 -10.81 12.98
CA LEU A 63 -4.77 -9.66 12.72
C LEU A 63 -3.33 -10.06 13.05
N LEU A 64 -2.37 -9.57 12.27
CA LEU A 64 -0.99 -9.62 12.71
C LEU A 64 -0.84 -8.75 13.95
N SER A 65 -0.09 -9.26 14.94
CA SER A 65 0.20 -8.47 16.14
C SER A 65 1.10 -7.27 15.79
N ARG A 66 1.08 -6.26 16.65
CA ARG A 66 2.00 -5.12 16.57
C ARG A 66 3.45 -5.60 16.43
N GLN A 67 3.86 -6.53 17.30
CA GLN A 67 5.24 -7.05 17.31
C GLN A 67 5.59 -7.77 16.00
N ALA A 68 4.65 -8.53 15.42
CA ALA A 68 4.88 -9.21 14.14
C ALA A 68 5.11 -8.22 13.00
N LEU A 69 4.34 -7.13 12.95
CA LEU A 69 4.51 -6.10 11.93
C LEU A 69 5.83 -5.35 12.09
N ILE A 70 6.21 -4.97 13.32
CA ILE A 70 7.49 -4.30 13.58
C ILE A 70 8.67 -5.22 13.25
N ASN A 71 8.63 -6.48 13.69
CA ASN A 71 9.68 -7.45 13.36
C ASN A 71 9.81 -7.68 11.86
N ALA A 72 8.68 -7.66 11.12
CA ALA A 72 8.71 -7.75 9.67
C ALA A 72 9.37 -6.53 9.03
N ALA A 73 9.07 -5.31 9.50
CA ALA A 73 9.71 -4.09 9.00
C ALA A 73 11.23 -4.12 9.26
N ASP A 74 11.64 -4.47 10.49
CA ASP A 74 13.05 -4.57 10.88
C ASP A 74 13.79 -5.62 10.04
N PHE A 75 13.15 -6.77 9.80
CA PHE A 75 13.69 -7.81 8.93
C PHE A 75 13.85 -7.29 7.49
N PHE A 76 12.86 -6.61 6.92
CA PHE A 76 12.94 -6.07 5.56
C PHE A 76 14.05 -5.03 5.45
N ALA A 77 14.23 -4.19 6.45
CA ALA A 77 15.30 -3.19 6.50
C ALA A 77 16.69 -3.84 6.53
N SER A 78 16.83 -4.93 7.30
CA SER A 78 18.09 -5.66 7.44
C SER A 78 18.42 -6.58 6.27
N TRP A 79 17.41 -7.04 5.52
CA TRP A 79 17.58 -8.00 4.43
C TRP A 79 18.26 -7.37 3.23
N LYS A 80 19.52 -7.68 3.05
CA LYS A 80 20.38 -7.20 1.95
C LYS A 80 21.00 -8.38 1.21
N SER A 81 21.32 -8.18 -0.06
CA SER A 81 22.16 -9.12 -0.83
C SER A 81 23.56 -9.17 -0.22
N SER A 82 24.31 -10.25 -0.54
CA SER A 82 25.67 -10.47 0.00
C SER A 82 26.63 -9.31 -0.31
N ASP A 83 26.47 -8.69 -1.48
CA ASP A 83 27.23 -7.50 -1.90
C ASP A 83 26.61 -6.18 -1.42
N LYS A 84 25.53 -6.23 -0.64
CA LYS A 84 24.74 -5.09 -0.15
C LYS A 84 24.16 -4.19 -1.25
N LYS A 85 24.22 -4.60 -2.51
CA LYS A 85 23.72 -3.83 -3.65
C LYS A 85 22.18 -3.77 -3.67
N TYR A 86 21.52 -4.86 -3.25
CA TYR A 86 20.06 -4.97 -3.25
C TYR A 86 19.51 -5.13 -1.85
N GLY A 87 18.42 -4.47 -1.58
CA GLY A 87 17.58 -4.62 -0.39
C GLY A 87 16.11 -4.78 -0.81
N VAL A 88 15.19 -4.89 0.14
CA VAL A 88 13.76 -4.78 -0.13
C VAL A 88 13.48 -3.38 -0.65
N GLY A 89 12.87 -3.27 -1.83
CA GLY A 89 12.62 -1.98 -2.47
C GLY A 89 11.31 -1.35 -2.02
N ALA A 90 10.26 -2.16 -1.91
CA ALA A 90 8.93 -1.69 -1.56
C ALA A 90 8.09 -2.76 -0.86
N VAL A 91 7.09 -2.33 -0.09
CA VAL A 91 6.08 -3.16 0.56
C VAL A 91 4.69 -2.72 0.11
N CYS A 92 3.91 -3.64 -0.46
CA CYS A 92 2.50 -3.46 -0.74
C CYS A 92 1.70 -4.01 0.44
N ILE A 93 0.93 -3.16 1.10
CA ILE A 93 0.06 -3.51 2.23
C ILE A 93 -1.33 -3.79 1.64
N ALA A 94 -1.64 -5.07 1.49
CA ALA A 94 -2.86 -5.55 0.84
C ALA A 94 -3.17 -6.95 1.38
N GLY A 95 -4.26 -7.58 0.96
CA GLY A 95 -4.46 -8.99 1.28
C GLY A 95 -5.90 -9.49 1.20
N GLY A 96 -6.16 -10.58 1.90
CA GLY A 96 -7.46 -11.23 1.93
C GLY A 96 -8.53 -10.49 2.75
N GLY A 97 -8.12 -9.56 3.62
CA GLY A 97 -8.98 -8.68 4.39
C GLY A 97 -8.86 -7.21 4.00
N GLU A 98 -9.31 -6.33 4.88
CA GLU A 98 -9.07 -4.90 4.81
C GLU A 98 -7.89 -4.55 5.72
N PRO A 99 -6.75 -4.09 5.16
CA PRO A 99 -5.55 -3.80 5.96
C PRO A 99 -5.79 -2.82 7.11
N LEU A 100 -6.60 -1.79 6.88
CA LEU A 100 -6.86 -0.73 7.87
C LEU A 100 -7.79 -1.18 9.02
N THR A 101 -8.25 -2.44 9.03
CA THR A 101 -8.87 -3.03 10.23
C THR A 101 -7.84 -3.39 11.30
N ASN A 102 -6.57 -3.52 10.91
CA ASN A 102 -5.48 -3.72 11.86
C ASN A 102 -5.01 -2.35 12.42
N PRO A 103 -5.17 -2.09 13.72
CA PRO A 103 -4.84 -0.79 14.32
C PRO A 103 -3.34 -0.46 14.27
N HIS A 104 -2.49 -1.44 14.01
CA HIS A 104 -1.03 -1.28 14.00
C HIS A 104 -0.44 -1.01 12.61
N VAL A 105 -1.29 -0.94 11.56
CA VAL A 105 -0.81 -0.70 10.19
C VAL A 105 -0.18 0.68 10.05
N GLY A 106 -0.69 1.70 10.75
CA GLY A 106 -0.09 3.04 10.73
C GLY A 106 1.37 3.02 11.17
N GLU A 107 1.64 2.42 12.34
CA GLU A 107 3.00 2.29 12.88
C GLU A 107 3.91 1.45 11.96
N PHE A 108 3.36 0.43 11.32
CA PHE A 108 4.11 -0.36 10.33
C PHE A 108 4.54 0.48 9.13
N ILE A 109 3.65 1.33 8.60
CA ILE A 109 3.97 2.25 7.50
C ILE A 109 5.06 3.24 7.92
N GLU A 110 4.93 3.83 9.12
CA GLU A 110 5.91 4.77 9.66
C GLU A 110 7.27 4.11 9.85
N ARG A 111 7.31 2.85 10.31
CA ARG A 111 8.56 2.09 10.46
C ARG A 111 9.23 1.83 9.11
N LEU A 112 8.47 1.40 8.10
CA LEU A 112 8.98 1.22 6.74
C LEU A 112 9.56 2.53 6.19
N HIS A 113 8.84 3.64 6.38
CA HIS A 113 9.28 4.96 5.94
C HIS A 113 10.59 5.40 6.63
N ALA A 114 10.71 5.20 7.94
CA ALA A 114 11.92 5.51 8.70
C ALA A 114 13.15 4.75 8.19
N ASP A 115 12.95 3.54 7.67
CA ASP A 115 14.01 2.70 7.09
C ASP A 115 14.18 2.90 5.56
N ASN A 116 13.56 3.95 4.98
CA ASN A 116 13.57 4.27 3.54
C ASN A 116 13.05 3.13 2.65
N ILE A 117 12.14 2.31 3.16
CA ILE A 117 11.42 1.30 2.38
C ILE A 117 10.12 1.94 1.89
N LYS A 118 9.94 1.97 0.58
CA LYS A 118 8.72 2.47 -0.05
C LYS A 118 7.53 1.61 0.34
N SER A 119 6.38 2.23 0.57
CA SER A 119 5.14 1.50 0.86
C SER A 119 4.00 1.95 -0.02
N ALA A 120 3.03 1.07 -0.22
CA ALA A 120 1.76 1.34 -0.85
C ALA A 120 0.66 0.58 -0.12
N THR A 121 -0.54 1.13 -0.05
CA THR A 121 -1.68 0.48 0.61
C THR A 121 -2.84 0.32 -0.36
N VAL A 122 -3.45 -0.87 -0.36
CA VAL A 122 -4.70 -1.16 -1.08
C VAL A 122 -5.81 -1.28 -0.05
N SER A 123 -6.84 -0.47 -0.14
CA SER A 123 -7.90 -0.36 0.86
C SER A 123 -9.28 -0.17 0.24
N ASN A 124 -10.32 -0.52 0.96
CA ASN A 124 -11.69 -0.18 0.60
C ASN A 124 -12.09 1.27 0.94
N GLY A 125 -11.24 2.01 1.63
CA GLY A 125 -11.39 3.43 1.90
C GLY A 125 -12.23 3.81 3.12
N LEU A 126 -12.94 2.88 3.77
CA LEU A 126 -13.85 3.20 4.88
C LEU A 126 -13.15 3.68 6.15
N LEU A 127 -11.91 3.28 6.36
CA LEU A 127 -11.14 3.55 7.58
C LEU A 127 -9.95 4.50 7.34
N LEU A 128 -9.86 5.15 6.18
CA LEU A 128 -8.77 6.10 5.87
C LEU A 128 -8.65 7.21 6.91
N ASP A 129 -9.79 7.67 7.44
CA ASP A 129 -9.87 8.73 8.45
C ASP A 129 -9.08 8.44 9.73
N ARG A 130 -8.79 7.18 10.01
CA ARG A 130 -7.98 6.75 11.16
C ARG A 130 -6.47 6.74 10.89
N PHE A 131 -6.08 6.85 9.62
CA PHE A 131 -4.70 6.61 9.18
C PHE A 131 -4.17 7.66 8.21
N PHE A 132 -4.78 8.86 8.14
CA PHE A 132 -4.35 9.88 7.18
C PHE A 132 -2.84 10.17 7.26
N GLU A 133 -2.33 10.44 8.46
CA GLU A 133 -0.91 10.79 8.62
C GLU A 133 0.06 9.69 8.14
N PRO A 134 -0.02 8.43 8.61
CA PRO A 134 0.86 7.38 8.09
C PRO A 134 0.65 7.11 6.60
N LEU A 135 -0.58 7.19 6.07
CA LEU A 135 -0.83 6.96 4.64
C LEU A 135 -0.17 8.01 3.74
N LEU A 136 0.14 9.21 4.25
CA LEU A 136 0.90 10.22 3.50
C LEU A 136 2.38 9.83 3.25
N HIS A 137 2.89 8.79 3.91
CA HIS A 137 4.22 8.21 3.64
C HIS A 137 4.21 7.19 2.51
N ASN A 138 3.03 6.74 2.06
CA ASN A 138 2.93 5.81 0.95
C ASN A 138 3.25 6.48 -0.39
N GLU A 139 3.85 5.71 -1.31
CA GLU A 139 4.02 6.13 -2.71
C GLU A 139 2.65 6.30 -3.41
N TYR A 140 1.68 5.45 -3.04
CA TYR A 140 0.28 5.58 -3.45
C TYR A 140 -0.66 4.83 -2.49
N VAL A 141 -1.92 5.23 -2.49
CA VAL A 141 -3.03 4.50 -1.88
C VAL A 141 -4.01 4.11 -2.98
N ALA A 142 -4.17 2.82 -3.21
CA ALA A 142 -5.14 2.29 -4.17
C ALA A 142 -6.47 2.01 -3.46
N LEU A 143 -7.57 2.50 -4.02
CA LEU A 143 -8.88 2.42 -3.40
C LEU A 143 -9.86 1.60 -4.24
N SER A 144 -10.45 0.56 -3.62
CA SER A 144 -11.39 -0.36 -4.25
C SER A 144 -12.84 0.17 -4.12
N VAL A 145 -13.14 1.28 -4.80
CA VAL A 145 -14.49 1.88 -4.76
C VAL A 145 -15.48 1.09 -5.61
N ASP A 146 -15.11 0.74 -6.84
CA ASP A 146 -15.82 -0.16 -7.79
C ASP A 146 -17.27 0.26 -8.12
N ALA A 147 -17.68 1.49 -7.84
CA ALA A 147 -19.02 2.00 -8.08
C ALA A 147 -19.04 3.52 -8.24
N GLY A 148 -19.98 4.02 -9.02
CA GLY A 148 -20.18 5.45 -9.23
C GLY A 148 -21.35 6.05 -8.43
N THR A 149 -22.11 5.26 -7.68
CA THR A 149 -23.25 5.70 -6.86
C THR A 149 -23.37 4.92 -5.56
N SER A 150 -23.94 5.55 -4.52
CA SER A 150 -24.21 4.90 -3.23
C SER A 150 -25.05 3.63 -3.38
N LYS A 151 -26.06 3.67 -4.22
CA LYS A 151 -26.94 2.50 -4.46
C LYS A 151 -26.16 1.30 -5.00
N THR A 152 -25.34 1.52 -6.02
CA THR A 152 -24.53 0.46 -6.63
C THR A 152 -23.44 -0.01 -5.66
N PHE A 153 -22.78 0.92 -4.97
CA PHE A 153 -21.77 0.62 -3.98
C PHE A 153 -22.33 -0.26 -2.86
N ASN A 154 -23.44 0.16 -2.23
CA ASN A 154 -24.02 -0.56 -1.10
C ASN A 154 -24.44 -1.98 -1.50
N LYS A 155 -25.06 -2.13 -2.69
CA LYS A 155 -25.43 -3.44 -3.21
C LYS A 155 -24.21 -4.37 -3.31
N TYR A 156 -23.16 -3.95 -4.00
CA TYR A 156 -22.03 -4.81 -4.30
C TYR A 156 -21.05 -4.99 -3.13
N LYS A 157 -21.05 -4.07 -2.18
CA LYS A 157 -20.21 -4.18 -0.97
C LYS A 157 -20.93 -4.90 0.18
N GLY A 158 -22.15 -5.41 -0.04
CA GLY A 158 -22.93 -6.14 0.96
C GLY A 158 -23.41 -5.26 2.12
N LEU A 159 -23.78 -4.01 1.82
CA LEU A 159 -24.23 -3.03 2.81
C LEU A 159 -25.75 -2.77 2.69
N PRO A 160 -26.41 -2.30 3.77
CA PRO A 160 -27.78 -1.79 3.70
C PRO A 160 -27.91 -0.68 2.64
N GLN A 161 -29.07 -0.62 1.96
CA GLN A 161 -29.27 0.34 0.86
C GLN A 161 -29.19 1.81 1.29
N ASP A 162 -29.51 2.10 2.52
CA ASP A 162 -29.45 3.43 3.16
C ASP A 162 -28.08 3.75 3.80
N SER A 163 -27.10 2.85 3.65
CA SER A 163 -25.75 3.06 4.19
C SER A 163 -25.08 4.31 3.61
N LYS A 164 -24.45 5.10 4.48
CA LYS A 164 -23.65 6.28 4.13
C LYS A 164 -22.19 5.95 3.83
N ALA A 165 -21.84 4.68 3.66
CA ALA A 165 -20.46 4.25 3.47
C ALA A 165 -19.81 4.84 2.21
N PHE A 166 -20.56 4.96 1.10
CA PHE A 166 -20.08 5.58 -0.12
C PHE A 166 -19.69 7.05 0.09
N ASP A 167 -20.61 7.82 0.71
CA ASP A 167 -20.36 9.24 0.99
C ASP A 167 -19.15 9.41 1.92
N LYS A 168 -19.03 8.53 2.93
CA LYS A 168 -17.86 8.51 3.82
C LYS A 168 -16.56 8.27 3.06
N ILE A 169 -16.53 7.30 2.14
CA ILE A 169 -15.33 7.01 1.36
C ILE A 169 -14.95 8.21 0.48
N ILE A 170 -15.93 8.83 -0.20
CA ILE A 170 -15.67 10.01 -1.03
C ILE A 170 -15.09 11.14 -0.18
N GLY A 171 -15.69 11.43 0.98
CA GLY A 171 -15.15 12.42 1.92
C GLY A 171 -13.73 12.09 2.41
N ASN A 172 -13.44 10.83 2.70
CA ASN A 172 -12.12 10.35 3.07
C ASN A 172 -11.09 10.56 1.95
N ILE A 173 -11.46 10.27 0.70
CA ILE A 173 -10.60 10.49 -0.48
C ILE A 173 -10.29 11.98 -0.62
N GLU A 174 -11.30 12.83 -0.60
CA GLU A 174 -11.13 14.28 -0.71
C GLU A 174 -10.21 14.82 0.38
N GLN A 175 -10.37 14.34 1.61
CA GLN A 175 -9.54 14.77 2.74
C GLN A 175 -8.09 14.30 2.57
N LEU A 176 -7.86 13.04 2.19
CA LEU A 176 -6.50 12.51 1.96
C LEU A 176 -5.81 13.28 0.84
N CYS A 177 -6.49 13.55 -0.28
CA CYS A 177 -5.97 14.35 -1.38
C CYS A 177 -5.62 15.78 -0.96
N ARG A 178 -6.45 16.40 -0.12
CA ARG A 178 -6.19 17.74 0.42
C ARG A 178 -4.93 17.77 1.28
N LEU A 179 -4.78 16.79 2.18
CA LEU A 179 -3.62 16.67 3.05
C LEU A 179 -2.34 16.40 2.25
N SER A 180 -2.39 15.52 1.25
CA SER A 180 -1.26 15.22 0.36
C SER A 180 -0.78 16.47 -0.39
N ARG A 181 -1.68 17.25 -0.99
CA ARG A 181 -1.33 18.51 -1.67
C ARG A 181 -0.71 19.53 -0.73
N SER A 182 -1.26 19.67 0.48
CA SER A 182 -0.74 20.58 1.50
C SER A 182 0.68 20.21 1.93
N ARG A 183 1.00 18.91 2.00
CA ARG A 183 2.34 18.40 2.34
C ARG A 183 3.34 18.66 1.21
N ASN A 184 2.97 18.37 -0.03
CA ASN A 184 3.82 18.63 -1.19
C ASN A 184 4.09 20.13 -1.39
N CYS A 185 3.13 21.00 -1.10
CA CYS A 185 3.33 22.44 -1.16
C CYS A 185 4.34 22.93 -0.10
N ARG A 186 4.35 22.33 1.08
CA ARG A 186 5.36 22.64 2.14
C ARG A 186 6.75 22.12 1.79
N LEU A 187 6.87 20.93 1.21
CA LEU A 187 8.16 20.38 0.79
C LEU A 187 8.79 21.18 -0.36
N ASN A 188 7.97 21.76 -1.26
CA ASN A 188 8.44 22.61 -2.35
C ASN A 188 8.86 24.02 -1.89
N ALA A 189 8.46 24.46 -0.70
CA ALA A 189 8.90 25.73 -0.13
C ALA A 189 10.31 25.63 0.50
N ASP A 190 10.72 24.42 0.90
CA ASP A 190 11.97 24.19 1.64
C ASP A 190 13.08 23.52 0.80
N SER A 191 12.84 23.17 -0.47
CA SER A 191 13.85 22.54 -1.33
C SER A 191 13.75 23.03 -2.79
N PRO A 192 14.90 23.32 -3.44
CA PRO A 192 14.91 23.60 -4.86
C PRO A 192 14.70 22.30 -5.65
N GLN A 193 13.53 22.15 -6.23
CA GLN A 193 13.17 21.28 -7.34
C GLN A 193 13.50 19.78 -7.28
N THR A 194 12.54 18.97 -6.83
CA THR A 194 12.22 17.71 -7.49
C THR A 194 10.69 17.55 -7.49
N ALA A 195 10.09 17.82 -8.63
CA ALA A 195 8.66 17.60 -8.85
C ALA A 195 8.40 16.08 -8.92
N SER A 196 7.91 15.50 -7.83
CA SER A 196 7.28 14.20 -7.84
C SER A 196 5.77 14.40 -7.95
N THR A 197 5.21 14.08 -9.11
CA THR A 197 3.78 14.11 -9.35
C THR A 197 3.17 12.86 -8.73
N THR A 198 2.63 12.98 -7.52
CA THR A 198 1.78 11.95 -6.95
C THR A 198 0.37 12.17 -7.45
N VAL A 199 -0.12 11.25 -8.26
CA VAL A 199 -1.54 11.20 -8.64
C VAL A 199 -2.27 10.49 -7.51
N CYS A 200 -3.28 11.14 -6.95
CA CYS A 200 -4.28 10.53 -6.05
C CYS A 200 -5.09 9.45 -6.77
#